data_a8aea3aea2aa47a2778203a86180b9dd
#
_entry.id   a8aea3aea2aa47a2778203a86180b9dd
#
_cell.length_a   1.000
_cell.length_b   1.000
_cell.length_c   1.000
_cell.angle_alpha   90.00
_cell.angle_beta   90.00
_cell.angle_gamma   90.00
#
_symmetry.space_group_name_H-M   'P 1'
#
loop_
_entity.id
_entity.type
_entity.pdbx_description
1 polymer ?
#
loop_
_entity_poly.entity_id
_entity_poly.type
_entity_poly.pdbx_seq_one_letter_code
_entity_poly.pdbx_strand_id
1 'polypeptide(L)'
;MRKARWLAPWKDSFDRPVIYHLVTRVVDRKFAFGKEEKEQFRMYMRMYENFSGCRVLSYCLMCNHVHLLLEVPPMQEGGLSDEALLKRLRAIYPKACVVPVAKELAEARQKIADGLGTEQLATEIHERYTYR
;
A
#
# COMPACT_ATOMS: atom_id res chain seq x y z
N MET A 1 20.14 -18.87 10.73
CA MET A 1 19.68 -17.49 11.02
C MET A 1 19.23 -16.82 9.71
N ARG A 2 18.02 -16.31 9.64
CA ARG A 2 17.51 -15.65 8.44
C ARG A 2 18.14 -14.25 8.35
N LYS A 3 18.86 -13.94 7.26
CA LYS A 3 19.39 -12.59 7.05
C LYS A 3 18.25 -11.57 7.00
N ALA A 4 18.45 -10.42 7.64
CA ALA A 4 17.53 -9.30 7.50
C ALA A 4 17.39 -8.90 6.03
N ARG A 5 16.20 -8.49 5.61
CA ARG A 5 15.98 -7.96 4.26
C ARG A 5 16.72 -6.64 4.12
N TRP A 6 17.40 -6.47 3.00
CA TRP A 6 18.02 -5.19 2.70
C TRP A 6 16.95 -4.13 2.42
N LEU A 7 17.10 -2.98 3.03
CA LEU A 7 16.31 -1.78 2.75
C LEU A 7 17.25 -0.67 2.30
N ALA A 8 16.83 0.13 1.33
CA ALA A 8 17.63 1.24 0.86
C ALA A 8 17.89 2.25 2.00
N PRO A 9 19.12 2.75 2.18
CA PRO A 9 19.43 3.76 3.19
C PRO A 9 18.57 5.03 3.07
N TRP A 10 18.09 5.35 1.87
CA TRP A 10 17.25 6.51 1.57
C TRP A 10 15.75 6.17 1.45
N LYS A 11 15.32 5.05 2.02
CA LYS A 11 13.91 4.59 1.98
C LYS A 11 12.90 5.61 2.51
N ASP A 12 13.33 6.50 3.38
CA ASP A 12 12.50 7.54 4.01
C ASP A 12 12.73 8.93 3.39
N SER A 13 13.33 9.00 2.21
CA SER A 13 13.57 10.25 1.49
C SER A 13 12.28 10.87 0.96
N PHE A 14 12.22 12.21 0.94
CA PHE A 14 11.10 12.97 0.36
C PHE A 14 11.27 13.29 -1.13
N ASP A 15 12.46 13.09 -1.68
CA ASP A 15 12.80 13.46 -3.06
C ASP A 15 13.21 12.28 -3.95
N ARG A 16 13.49 11.12 -3.36
CA ARG A 16 14.01 9.95 -4.08
C ARG A 16 13.15 8.72 -3.91
N PRO A 17 12.69 8.12 -5.03
CA PRO A 17 12.06 6.80 -5.00
C PRO A 17 13.10 5.70 -4.71
N VAL A 18 12.61 4.55 -4.28
CA VAL A 18 13.42 3.33 -4.16
C VAL A 18 12.87 2.28 -5.10
N ILE A 19 13.77 1.61 -5.82
CA ILE A 19 13.39 0.48 -6.68
C ILE A 19 13.90 -0.80 -6.03
N TYR A 20 12.97 -1.75 -5.81
CA TYR A 20 13.28 -3.07 -5.28
C TYR A 20 12.98 -4.17 -6.31
N HIS A 21 13.91 -5.10 -6.40
CA HIS A 21 13.64 -6.38 -7.06
C HIS A 21 13.17 -7.38 -6.01
N LEU A 22 11.91 -7.77 -6.09
CA LEU A 22 11.28 -8.71 -5.18
C LEU A 22 11.13 -10.07 -5.86
N VAL A 23 11.47 -11.13 -5.13
CA VAL A 23 11.30 -12.51 -5.57
C VAL A 23 10.53 -13.26 -4.50
N THR A 24 9.47 -13.94 -4.90
CA THR A 24 8.75 -14.87 -4.03
C THR A 24 8.62 -16.22 -4.71
N ARG A 25 8.71 -17.30 -3.93
CA ARG A 25 8.64 -18.68 -4.42
C ARG A 25 7.58 -19.47 -3.67
N VAL A 26 6.91 -20.37 -4.40
CA VAL A 26 5.99 -21.32 -3.81
C VAL A 26 6.78 -22.31 -2.96
N VAL A 27 6.20 -22.70 -1.82
CA VAL A 27 6.74 -23.72 -0.93
C VAL A 27 6.95 -25.02 -1.70
N ASP A 28 8.06 -25.71 -1.41
CA ASP A 28 8.47 -26.96 -2.06
C ASP A 28 8.65 -26.88 -3.59
N ARG A 29 8.78 -25.66 -4.13
CA ARG A 29 8.93 -25.40 -5.58
C ARG A 29 7.81 -26.00 -6.44
N LYS A 30 6.62 -26.22 -5.88
CA LYS A 30 5.48 -26.74 -6.63
C LYS A 30 5.06 -25.79 -7.74
N PHE A 31 4.62 -26.33 -8.86
CA PHE A 31 4.06 -25.56 -9.96
C PHE A 31 2.60 -25.18 -9.64
N ALA A 32 2.42 -24.09 -8.89
CA ALA A 32 1.13 -23.66 -8.40
C ALA A 32 0.46 -22.59 -9.29
N PHE A 33 1.22 -21.92 -10.16
CA PHE A 33 0.71 -20.84 -11.02
C PHE A 33 0.40 -21.35 -12.42
N GLY A 34 -0.83 -21.79 -12.64
CA GLY A 34 -1.41 -22.01 -13.96
C GLY A 34 -1.82 -20.68 -14.62
N LYS A 35 -2.57 -20.79 -15.73
CA LYS A 35 -3.02 -19.62 -16.47
C LYS A 35 -3.98 -18.75 -15.65
N GLU A 36 -4.92 -19.38 -14.96
CA GLU A 36 -5.95 -18.69 -14.16
C GLU A 36 -5.32 -17.98 -12.94
N GLU A 37 -4.44 -18.68 -12.22
CA GLU A 37 -3.74 -18.11 -11.05
C GLU A 37 -2.87 -16.93 -11.45
N LYS A 38 -2.24 -16.96 -12.62
CA LYS A 38 -1.45 -15.83 -13.13
C LYS A 38 -2.31 -14.61 -13.45
N GLU A 39 -3.49 -14.81 -14.04
CA GLU A 39 -4.43 -13.71 -14.29
C GLU A 39 -4.95 -13.13 -12.98
N GLN A 40 -5.32 -13.97 -12.03
CA GLN A 40 -5.75 -13.52 -10.71
C GLN A 40 -4.65 -12.77 -9.97
N PHE A 41 -3.41 -13.25 -10.05
CA PHE A 41 -2.25 -12.55 -9.48
C PHE A 41 -2.09 -11.15 -10.09
N ARG A 42 -2.21 -11.01 -11.43
CA ARG A 42 -2.14 -9.70 -12.10
C ARG A 42 -3.22 -8.75 -11.59
N MET A 43 -4.44 -9.25 -11.43
CA MET A 43 -5.56 -8.45 -10.91
C MET A 43 -5.25 -7.94 -9.50
N TYR A 44 -4.86 -8.82 -8.59
CA TYR A 44 -4.48 -8.43 -7.23
C TYR A 44 -3.27 -7.50 -7.19
N MET A 45 -2.27 -7.76 -8.00
CA MET A 45 -1.09 -6.90 -8.11
C MET A 45 -1.49 -5.45 -8.44
N ARG A 46 -2.40 -5.24 -9.39
CA ARG A 46 -2.91 -3.90 -9.75
C ARG A 46 -3.75 -3.27 -8.64
N MET A 47 -4.57 -4.07 -7.95
CA MET A 47 -5.32 -3.58 -6.78
C MET A 47 -4.37 -3.09 -5.68
N TYR A 48 -3.35 -3.87 -5.34
CA TYR A 48 -2.37 -3.51 -4.32
C TYR A 48 -1.44 -2.36 -4.74
N GLU A 49 -1.16 -2.23 -6.02
CA GLU A 49 -0.44 -1.08 -6.59
C GLU A 49 -1.22 0.22 -6.30
N ASN A 50 -2.51 0.23 -6.59
CA ASN A 50 -3.40 1.37 -6.31
C ASN A 50 -3.57 1.62 -4.80
N PHE A 51 -3.60 0.57 -3.98
CA PHE A 51 -3.70 0.69 -2.54
C PHE A 51 -2.41 1.23 -1.90
N SER A 52 -1.27 0.68 -2.26
CA SER A 52 0.02 1.02 -1.64
C SER A 52 0.60 2.34 -2.13
N GLY A 53 0.20 2.78 -3.32
CA GLY A 53 0.84 3.89 -4.03
C GLY A 53 2.22 3.54 -4.62
N CYS A 54 2.66 2.29 -4.47
CA CYS A 54 3.82 1.77 -5.18
C CYS A 54 3.51 1.55 -6.66
N ARG A 55 4.53 1.45 -7.48
CA ARG A 55 4.38 1.21 -8.92
C ARG A 55 5.16 -0.02 -9.36
N VAL A 56 4.49 -0.97 -9.97
CA VAL A 56 5.13 -2.14 -10.57
C VAL A 56 5.68 -1.75 -11.94
N LEU A 57 6.99 -1.63 -12.06
CA LEU A 57 7.67 -1.26 -13.30
C LEU A 57 7.74 -2.42 -14.27
N SER A 58 7.97 -3.62 -13.75
CA SER A 58 8.04 -4.86 -14.53
C SER A 58 7.75 -6.06 -13.65
N TYR A 59 7.29 -7.16 -14.23
CA TYR A 59 7.09 -8.40 -13.51
C TYR A 59 7.23 -9.62 -14.43
N CYS A 60 7.55 -10.76 -13.84
CA CYS A 60 7.59 -12.05 -14.49
C CYS A 60 6.91 -13.09 -13.61
N LEU A 61 5.84 -13.71 -14.12
CA LEU A 61 5.07 -14.75 -13.44
C LEU A 61 5.47 -16.13 -13.98
N MET A 62 6.32 -16.81 -13.23
CA MET A 62 6.70 -18.20 -13.52
C MET A 62 5.70 -19.19 -12.90
N CYS A 63 5.80 -20.47 -13.17
CA CYS A 63 4.88 -21.47 -12.62
C CYS A 63 5.02 -21.67 -11.11
N ASN A 64 6.15 -21.34 -10.52
CA ASN A 64 6.43 -21.57 -9.10
C ASN A 64 7.13 -20.39 -8.40
N HIS A 65 7.33 -19.28 -9.07
CA HIS A 65 7.89 -18.08 -8.48
C HIS A 65 7.51 -16.83 -9.28
N VAL A 66 7.65 -15.69 -8.63
CA VAL A 66 7.31 -14.38 -9.19
C VAL A 66 8.48 -13.44 -8.98
N HIS A 67 8.81 -12.67 -10.01
CA HIS A 67 9.70 -11.52 -9.94
C HIS A 67 8.90 -10.24 -10.11
N LEU A 68 9.14 -9.26 -9.24
CA LEU A 68 8.58 -7.91 -9.35
C LEU A 68 9.69 -6.88 -9.28
N LEU A 69 9.67 -5.92 -10.18
CA LEU A 69 10.45 -4.70 -10.07
C LEU A 69 9.51 -3.59 -9.59
N LEU A 70 9.65 -3.22 -8.31
CA LEU A 70 8.73 -2.34 -7.60
C LEU A 70 9.39 -1.01 -7.30
N GLU A 71 8.76 0.08 -7.73
CA GLU A 71 9.12 1.43 -7.30
C GLU A 71 8.27 1.83 -6.09
N VAL A 72 8.94 2.16 -5.00
CA VAL A 72 8.34 2.78 -3.83
C VAL A 72 8.53 4.29 -3.96
N PRO A 73 7.45 5.09 -4.02
CA PRO A 73 7.57 6.53 -4.19
C PRO A 73 8.24 7.18 -2.97
N PRO A 74 8.78 8.41 -3.13
CA PRO A 74 9.26 9.20 -2.01
C PRO A 74 8.16 9.40 -0.96
N MET A 75 8.55 9.65 0.27
CA MET A 75 7.61 10.06 1.31
C MET A 75 6.99 11.41 0.95
N GLN A 76 5.71 11.59 1.30
CA GLN A 76 5.04 12.87 1.14
C GLN A 76 5.15 13.67 2.43
N GLU A 77 5.55 14.92 2.33
CA GLU A 77 5.51 15.84 3.47
C GLU A 77 4.06 16.01 3.94
N GLY A 78 3.85 15.89 5.25
CA GLY A 78 2.49 15.94 5.84
C GLY A 78 1.65 14.68 5.63
N GLY A 79 2.18 13.63 5.01
CA GLY A 79 1.49 12.37 4.77
C GLY A 79 0.42 12.44 3.66
N LEU A 80 -0.52 11.49 3.67
CA LEU A 80 -1.62 11.44 2.71
C LEU A 80 -2.74 12.41 3.10
N SER A 81 -3.37 13.04 2.12
CA SER A 81 -4.65 13.72 2.34
C SER A 81 -5.76 12.72 2.64
N ASP A 82 -6.84 13.16 3.28
CA ASP A 82 -8.02 12.33 3.59
C ASP A 82 -8.59 11.70 2.32
N GLU A 83 -8.69 12.49 1.24
CA GLU A 83 -9.17 12.02 -0.07
C GLU A 83 -8.24 10.94 -0.67
N ALA A 84 -6.92 11.15 -0.61
CA ALA A 84 -5.94 10.18 -1.10
C ALA A 84 -5.99 8.88 -0.30
N LEU A 85 -6.15 8.94 1.03
CA LEU A 85 -6.33 7.77 1.88
C LEU A 85 -7.58 6.99 1.48
N LEU A 86 -8.73 7.67 1.37
CA LEU A 86 -9.99 7.03 0.99
C LEU A 86 -9.95 6.42 -0.41
N LYS A 87 -9.27 7.06 -1.36
CA LYS A 87 -9.04 6.52 -2.71
C LYS A 87 -8.25 5.21 -2.66
N ARG A 88 -7.19 5.17 -1.86
CA ARG A 88 -6.39 3.95 -1.67
C ARG A 88 -7.20 2.82 -1.04
N LEU A 89 -7.96 3.11 0.01
CA LEU A 89 -8.81 2.12 0.67
C LEU A 89 -9.85 1.51 -0.29
N ARG A 90 -10.45 2.33 -1.16
CA ARG A 90 -11.40 1.86 -2.18
C ARG A 90 -10.79 0.90 -3.20
N ALA A 91 -9.47 0.88 -3.36
CA ALA A 91 -8.80 -0.02 -4.29
C ALA A 91 -8.89 -1.49 -3.87
N ILE A 92 -8.97 -1.78 -2.57
CA ILE A 92 -8.97 -3.16 -2.04
C ILE A 92 -10.14 -3.47 -1.12
N TYR A 93 -10.76 -2.47 -0.50
CA TYR A 93 -11.88 -2.68 0.44
C TYR A 93 -13.23 -2.36 -0.21
N PRO A 94 -14.28 -3.13 0.10
CA PRO A 94 -15.63 -2.84 -0.35
C PRO A 94 -16.14 -1.51 0.23
N LYS A 95 -17.09 -0.89 -0.47
CA LYS A 95 -17.68 0.40 -0.07
C LYS A 95 -18.18 0.41 1.38
N ALA A 96 -18.77 -0.70 1.84
CA ALA A 96 -19.27 -0.84 3.21
C ALA A 96 -18.18 -0.67 4.29
N CYS A 97 -16.91 -0.98 3.96
CA CYS A 97 -15.79 -0.79 4.87
C CYS A 97 -15.23 0.63 4.81
N VAL A 98 -15.30 1.30 3.65
CA VAL A 98 -14.72 2.62 3.45
C VAL A 98 -15.62 3.75 3.92
N VAL A 99 -16.94 3.59 3.81
CA VAL A 99 -17.91 4.61 4.26
C VAL A 99 -17.77 4.98 5.73
N PRO A 100 -17.64 4.03 6.68
CA PRO A 100 -17.42 4.36 8.09
C PRO A 100 -16.14 5.17 8.33
N VAL A 101 -15.05 4.85 7.60
CA VAL A 101 -13.78 5.57 7.70
C VAL A 101 -13.94 7.01 7.20
N ALA A 102 -14.62 7.21 6.08
CA ALA A 102 -14.91 8.53 5.54
C ALA A 102 -15.73 9.38 6.53
N LYS A 103 -16.70 8.76 7.19
CA LYS A 103 -17.53 9.41 8.21
C LYS A 103 -16.70 9.80 9.43
N GLU A 104 -15.87 8.90 9.93
CA GLU A 104 -14.99 9.16 11.08
C GLU A 104 -14.01 10.31 10.80
N LEU A 105 -13.41 10.34 9.60
CA LEU A 105 -12.56 11.45 9.17
C LEU A 105 -13.31 12.79 9.10
N ALA A 106 -14.50 12.79 8.51
CA ALA A 106 -15.33 14.01 8.42
C ALA A 106 -15.70 14.54 9.81
N GLU A 107 -16.09 13.67 10.74
CA GLU A 107 -16.38 14.03 12.13
C GLU A 107 -15.14 14.57 12.86
N ALA A 108 -13.98 13.98 12.65
CA ALA A 108 -12.72 14.47 13.22
C ALA A 108 -12.37 15.87 12.68
N ARG A 109 -12.50 16.08 11.37
CA ARG A 109 -12.26 17.40 10.76
C ARG A 109 -13.25 18.45 11.26
N GLN A 110 -14.51 18.08 11.45
CA GLN A 110 -15.50 19.00 12.02
C GLN A 110 -15.15 19.40 13.46
N LYS A 111 -14.76 18.44 14.30
CA LYS A 111 -14.29 18.74 15.69
C LYS A 111 -13.08 19.67 15.71
N ILE A 112 -12.13 19.47 14.81
CA ILE A 112 -10.96 20.34 14.65
C ILE A 112 -11.39 21.76 14.26
N ALA A 113 -12.29 21.89 13.29
CA ALA A 113 -12.83 23.17 12.84
C ALA A 113 -13.59 23.91 13.95
N ASP A 114 -14.31 23.18 14.81
CA ASP A 114 -15.08 23.72 15.94
C ASP A 114 -14.20 24.04 17.17
N GLY A 115 -12.88 23.79 17.09
CA GLY A 115 -11.95 24.01 18.21
C GLY A 115 -12.08 22.97 19.34
N LEU A 116 -12.79 21.86 19.10
CA LEU A 116 -13.01 20.76 20.07
C LEU A 116 -12.00 19.64 19.97
N GLY A 117 -10.99 19.78 19.11
CA GLY A 117 -9.95 18.77 18.88
C GLY A 117 -8.73 19.35 18.18
N THR A 118 -7.68 18.56 18.14
CA THR A 118 -6.42 18.89 17.44
C THR A 118 -6.26 18.05 16.19
N GLU A 119 -5.32 18.41 15.31
CA GLU A 119 -4.95 17.63 14.11
C GLU A 119 -4.55 16.17 14.44
N GLN A 120 -4.22 15.90 15.70
CA GLN A 120 -3.91 14.55 16.16
C GLN A 120 -5.07 13.57 15.94
N LEU A 121 -6.33 14.02 16.05
CA LEU A 121 -7.51 13.17 15.81
C LEU A 121 -7.52 12.59 14.39
N ALA A 122 -7.23 13.42 13.38
CA ALA A 122 -7.15 12.96 12.00
C ALA A 122 -5.90 12.12 11.75
N THR A 123 -4.78 12.49 12.36
CA THR A 123 -3.51 11.74 12.27
C THR A 123 -3.66 10.32 12.80
N GLU A 124 -4.30 10.12 13.93
CA GLU A 124 -4.55 8.78 14.51
C GLU A 124 -5.40 7.89 13.60
N ILE A 125 -6.38 8.48 12.90
CA ILE A 125 -7.19 7.74 11.90
C ILE A 125 -6.30 7.34 10.72
N HIS A 126 -5.50 8.26 10.19
CA HIS A 126 -4.56 7.97 9.11
C HIS A 126 -3.57 6.87 9.47
N GLU A 127 -2.95 6.96 10.65
CA GLU A 127 -1.97 5.97 11.11
C GLU A 127 -2.56 4.56 11.19
N ARG A 128 -3.83 4.43 11.56
CA ARG A 128 -4.53 3.16 11.65
C ARG A 128 -4.60 2.41 10.31
N TYR A 129 -4.65 3.14 9.20
CA TYR A 129 -4.80 2.59 7.85
C TYR A 129 -3.55 2.73 6.98
N THR A 130 -2.56 3.51 7.40
CA THR A 130 -1.30 3.71 6.67
C THR A 130 -0.11 3.06 7.39
N TYR A 131 -0.37 2.25 8.42
CA TYR A 131 0.69 1.55 9.16
C TYR A 131 1.57 0.72 8.20
N ARG A 132 2.87 0.78 8.44
CA ARG A 132 3.93 0.16 7.63
C ARG A 132 4.53 -1.06 8.31
#